data_b18e3974c4652c1aac76ab142fa81e48
#
_entry.id   b18e3974c4652c1aac76ab142fa81e48
#
_cell.length_a   1.000
_cell.length_b   1.000
_cell.length_c   1.000
_cell.angle_alpha   90.00
_cell.angle_beta   90.00
_cell.angle_gamma   90.00
#
_symmetry.space_group_name_H-M   'P 1'
#
loop_
_entity.id
_entity.type
_entity.pdbx_description
1 polymer ?
#
loop_
_entity_poly.entity_id
_entity_poly.type
_entity_poly.pdbx_seq_one_letter_code
_entity_poly.pdbx_strand_id
1 'polypeptide(L)'
;MNTFRKIVTVVTVLFAVNLAAANDVQIKFSELPQKAQTFVKTHFSESDIASVWKDTEMLLVEDYTVVFNNGTEIEFYPSGEWKEVKSRGTEIPAKIIPNGIAQYVSQNYNGHPIKKISKKRYGYEVELIGGTDLEFSQNGKFLRIDD
;
A
#
# COMPACT_ATOMS: atom_id res chain seq x y z
N MET A 1 3.08 14.60 -49.80
CA MET A 1 4.00 13.55 -49.29
C MET A 1 4.87 13.97 -48.11
N ASN A 2 5.18 15.22 -47.97
CA ASN A 2 6.06 15.65 -46.84
C ASN A 2 5.37 15.85 -45.48
N THR A 3 4.05 15.87 -45.45
CA THR A 3 3.26 16.08 -44.20
C THR A 3 3.16 14.81 -43.33
N PHE A 4 3.17 13.65 -43.98
CA PHE A 4 3.06 12.36 -43.25
C PHE A 4 4.34 11.99 -42.44
N ARG A 5 5.51 12.42 -42.92
CA ARG A 5 6.80 12.16 -42.27
C ARG A 5 7.00 12.96 -40.98
N LYS A 6 6.40 14.16 -40.88
CA LYS A 6 6.52 15.03 -39.72
C LYS A 6 5.63 14.59 -38.56
N ILE A 7 4.48 13.97 -38.83
CA ILE A 7 3.54 13.51 -37.81
C ILE A 7 4.07 12.26 -37.09
N VAL A 8 4.72 11.34 -37.85
CA VAL A 8 5.29 10.12 -37.24
C VAL A 8 6.43 10.43 -36.29
N THR A 9 7.27 11.45 -36.59
CA THR A 9 8.40 11.82 -35.74
C THR A 9 7.96 12.48 -34.41
N VAL A 10 6.86 13.24 -34.41
CA VAL A 10 6.33 13.90 -33.21
C VAL A 10 5.66 12.90 -32.27
N VAL A 11 4.97 11.90 -32.80
CA VAL A 11 4.31 10.85 -32.00
C VAL A 11 5.36 9.97 -31.30
N THR A 12 6.48 9.66 -31.97
CA THR A 12 7.55 8.83 -31.38
C THR A 12 8.27 9.52 -30.22
N VAL A 13 8.46 10.85 -30.30
CA VAL A 13 9.10 11.64 -29.23
C VAL A 13 8.19 11.77 -28.00
N LEU A 14 6.88 11.93 -28.21
CA LEU A 14 5.90 11.99 -27.10
C LEU A 14 5.76 10.64 -26.34
N PHE A 15 5.92 9.52 -27.06
CA PHE A 15 5.90 8.20 -26.41
C PHE A 15 7.17 7.91 -25.58
N ALA A 16 8.32 8.43 -26.00
CA ALA A 16 9.59 8.24 -25.28
C ALA A 16 9.65 9.03 -23.95
N VAL A 17 8.93 10.15 -23.84
CA VAL A 17 8.91 10.96 -22.61
C VAL A 17 8.01 10.37 -21.53
N ASN A 18 6.98 9.59 -21.90
CA ASN A 18 6.11 8.93 -20.93
C ASN A 18 6.67 7.61 -20.37
N LEU A 19 7.68 7.02 -20.99
CA LEU A 19 8.34 5.79 -20.51
C LEU A 19 9.41 6.04 -19.43
N ALA A 20 9.74 7.30 -19.16
CA ALA A 20 10.78 7.66 -18.18
C ALA A 20 10.24 7.95 -16.76
N ALA A 21 8.94 7.86 -16.51
CA ALA A 21 8.32 8.40 -15.30
C ALA A 21 7.79 7.37 -14.28
N ALA A 22 7.82 6.07 -14.55
CA ALA A 22 7.41 5.04 -13.60
C ALA A 22 8.33 3.83 -13.72
N ASN A 23 9.15 3.60 -12.70
CA ASN A 23 10.05 2.45 -12.63
C ASN A 23 9.66 1.53 -11.46
N ASP A 24 8.51 0.87 -11.58
CA ASP A 24 8.19 -0.26 -10.72
C ASP A 24 8.99 -1.46 -11.18
N VAL A 25 9.89 -1.93 -10.34
CA VAL A 25 10.73 -3.10 -10.61
C VAL A 25 10.34 -4.22 -9.69
N GLN A 26 10.06 -5.39 -10.27
CA GLN A 26 9.86 -6.59 -9.47
C GLN A 26 11.20 -7.05 -8.89
N ILE A 27 11.24 -7.28 -7.58
CA ILE A 27 12.41 -7.68 -6.82
C ILE A 27 12.15 -8.99 -6.07
N LYS A 28 13.19 -9.57 -5.49
CA LYS A 28 13.07 -10.72 -4.59
C LYS A 28 12.69 -10.24 -3.18
N PHE A 29 12.00 -11.09 -2.42
CA PHE A 29 11.68 -10.82 -1.02
C PHE A 29 12.93 -10.47 -0.17
N SER A 30 14.04 -11.15 -0.43
CA SER A 30 15.32 -10.89 0.26
C SER A 30 15.94 -9.51 -0.02
N GLU A 31 15.47 -8.82 -1.04
CA GLU A 31 15.94 -7.46 -1.38
C GLU A 31 15.13 -6.35 -0.67
N LEU A 32 14.06 -6.72 0.05
CA LEU A 32 13.36 -5.77 0.94
C LEU A 32 14.25 -5.33 2.10
N PRO A 33 14.04 -4.12 2.64
CA PRO A 33 14.63 -3.72 3.91
C PRO A 33 14.34 -4.75 5.02
N GLN A 34 15.29 -4.97 5.92
CA GLN A 34 15.18 -5.98 6.98
C GLN A 34 13.92 -5.82 7.84
N LYS A 35 13.51 -4.56 8.15
CA LYS A 35 12.27 -4.29 8.89
C LYS A 35 11.03 -4.80 8.17
N ALA A 36 10.94 -4.59 6.85
CA ALA A 36 9.84 -5.07 6.03
C ALA A 36 9.80 -6.61 5.99
N GLN A 37 10.95 -7.26 5.79
CA GLN A 37 11.02 -8.73 5.85
C GLN A 37 10.56 -9.27 7.19
N THR A 38 10.97 -8.65 8.31
CA THR A 38 10.57 -9.03 9.65
C THR A 38 9.06 -8.87 9.86
N PHE A 39 8.49 -7.75 9.40
CA PHE A 39 7.06 -7.51 9.49
C PHE A 39 6.25 -8.58 8.75
N VAL A 40 6.64 -8.88 7.50
CA VAL A 40 5.97 -9.92 6.71
C VAL A 40 6.04 -11.27 7.41
N LYS A 41 7.22 -11.71 7.84
CA LYS A 41 7.41 -13.01 8.54
C LYS A 41 6.65 -13.11 9.85
N THR A 42 6.41 -11.97 10.52
CA THR A 42 5.67 -11.93 11.79
C THR A 42 4.16 -12.08 11.60
N HIS A 43 3.62 -11.51 10.56
CA HIS A 43 2.16 -11.38 10.37
C HIS A 43 1.60 -12.22 9.22
N PHE A 44 2.45 -12.67 8.29
CA PHE A 44 2.07 -13.39 7.07
C PHE A 44 3.00 -14.57 6.83
N SER A 45 2.65 -15.41 5.86
CA SER A 45 3.53 -16.48 5.37
C SER A 45 4.28 -16.02 4.12
N GLU A 46 5.60 -16.21 4.10
CA GLU A 46 6.43 -15.90 2.92
C GLU A 46 6.00 -16.75 1.70
N SER A 47 5.49 -17.97 1.93
CA SER A 47 4.99 -18.86 0.86
C SER A 47 3.75 -18.32 0.16
N ASP A 48 3.02 -17.38 0.77
CA ASP A 48 1.81 -16.79 0.21
C ASP A 48 2.08 -15.52 -0.61
N ILE A 49 3.36 -15.11 -0.73
CA ILE A 49 3.75 -13.95 -1.53
C ILE A 49 3.62 -14.28 -3.02
N ALA A 50 2.85 -13.46 -3.72
CA ALA A 50 2.70 -13.52 -5.17
C ALA A 50 3.79 -12.72 -5.89
N SER A 51 4.09 -11.52 -5.40
CA SER A 51 5.12 -10.64 -5.98
C SER A 51 5.58 -9.57 -4.99
N VAL A 52 6.79 -9.05 -5.24
CA VAL A 52 7.37 -7.93 -4.48
C VAL A 52 7.86 -6.89 -5.47
N TRP A 53 7.52 -5.64 -5.21
CA TRP A 53 7.82 -4.51 -6.09
C TRP A 53 8.59 -3.44 -5.34
N LYS A 54 9.47 -2.78 -6.07
CA LYS A 54 10.16 -1.57 -5.64
C LYS A 54 9.78 -0.45 -6.58
N ASP A 55 9.18 0.60 -6.05
CA ASP A 55 8.89 1.83 -6.77
C ASP A 55 10.03 2.84 -6.60
N THR A 56 10.42 3.46 -7.71
CA THR A 56 11.47 4.48 -7.73
C THR A 56 11.04 5.68 -8.57
N GLU A 57 11.12 6.86 -8.01
CA GLU A 57 10.95 8.10 -8.71
C GLU A 57 12.25 8.92 -8.67
N MET A 58 12.68 9.45 -9.83
CA MET A 58 13.92 10.23 -9.94
C MET A 58 15.16 9.57 -9.31
N LEU A 59 15.31 8.23 -9.47
CA LEU A 59 16.39 7.40 -8.92
C LEU A 59 16.33 7.20 -7.39
N LEU A 60 15.31 7.69 -6.72
CA LEU A 60 15.06 7.45 -5.29
C LEU A 60 14.01 6.38 -5.10
N VAL A 61 14.23 5.51 -4.13
CA VAL A 61 13.20 4.54 -3.72
C VAL A 61 12.09 5.29 -2.99
N GLU A 62 10.86 5.19 -3.50
CA GLU A 62 9.68 5.76 -2.86
C GLU A 62 9.02 4.79 -1.91
N ASP A 63 8.77 3.58 -2.41
CA ASP A 63 8.01 2.55 -1.72
C ASP A 63 8.50 1.16 -2.08
N TYR A 64 8.09 0.19 -1.24
CA TYR A 64 8.08 -1.23 -1.58
C TYR A 64 6.67 -1.78 -1.41
N THR A 65 6.22 -2.64 -2.30
CA THR A 65 4.90 -3.29 -2.22
C THR A 65 5.07 -4.80 -2.22
N VAL A 66 4.46 -5.46 -1.25
CA VAL A 66 4.33 -6.92 -1.20
C VAL A 66 2.89 -7.30 -1.50
N VAL A 67 2.69 -8.13 -2.52
CA VAL A 67 1.38 -8.63 -2.93
C VAL A 67 1.28 -10.11 -2.59
N PHE A 68 0.20 -10.50 -1.93
CA PHE A 68 -0.07 -11.89 -1.55
C PHE A 68 -1.08 -12.54 -2.49
N ASN A 69 -1.07 -13.88 -2.55
CA ASN A 69 -1.95 -14.67 -3.41
C ASN A 69 -3.45 -14.44 -3.14
N ASN A 70 -3.82 -14.07 -1.92
CA ASN A 70 -5.20 -13.75 -1.54
C ASN A 70 -5.61 -12.30 -1.89
N GLY A 71 -4.74 -11.51 -2.53
CA GLY A 71 -4.97 -10.12 -2.89
C GLY A 71 -4.70 -9.11 -1.76
N THR A 72 -4.14 -9.54 -0.63
CA THR A 72 -3.61 -8.62 0.38
C THR A 72 -2.37 -7.92 -0.18
N GLU A 73 -2.27 -6.63 0.06
CA GLU A 73 -1.14 -5.78 -0.33
C GLU A 73 -0.59 -5.06 0.90
N ILE A 74 0.73 -4.98 1.00
CA ILE A 74 1.41 -4.21 2.04
C ILE A 74 2.37 -3.26 1.37
N GLU A 75 2.23 -1.97 1.67
CA GLU A 75 3.19 -0.94 1.29
C GLU A 75 4.14 -0.65 2.45
N PHE A 76 5.40 -0.47 2.12
CA PHE A 76 6.47 -0.10 3.05
C PHE A 76 7.16 1.16 2.59
N TYR A 77 7.49 2.03 3.54
CA TYR A 77 8.42 3.13 3.31
C TYR A 77 9.82 2.62 2.93
N PRO A 78 10.69 3.45 2.33
CA PRO A 78 12.09 3.07 2.07
C PRO A 78 12.84 2.58 3.30
N SER A 79 12.44 3.02 4.49
CA SER A 79 12.99 2.57 5.78
C SER A 79 12.66 1.11 6.13
N GLY A 80 11.69 0.51 5.44
CA GLY A 80 11.12 -0.80 5.74
C GLY A 80 10.02 -0.80 6.79
N GLU A 81 9.60 0.38 7.29
CA GLU A 81 8.40 0.48 8.11
C GLU A 81 7.16 0.33 7.24
N TRP A 82 6.14 -0.39 7.72
CA TRP A 82 4.90 -0.50 6.97
C TRP A 82 4.15 0.85 6.93
N LYS A 83 3.59 1.13 5.78
CA LYS A 83 2.85 2.35 5.46
C LYS A 83 1.35 2.08 5.36
N GLU A 84 0.99 1.03 4.65
CA GLU A 84 -0.39 0.61 4.44
C GLU A 84 -0.51 -0.91 4.38
N VAL A 85 -1.59 -1.45 4.93
CA VAL A 85 -2.02 -2.84 4.74
C VAL A 85 -3.45 -2.83 4.22
N LYS A 86 -3.68 -3.49 3.09
CA LYS A 86 -4.96 -3.53 2.41
C LYS A 86 -5.30 -4.95 1.98
N SER A 87 -6.54 -5.37 2.20
CA SER A 87 -7.06 -6.66 1.73
C SER A 87 -8.17 -6.48 0.70
N ARG A 88 -8.40 -7.50 -0.12
CA ARG A 88 -9.51 -7.52 -1.07
C ARG A 88 -10.68 -8.32 -0.50
N GLY A 89 -11.55 -7.66 0.29
CA GLY A 89 -12.80 -8.26 0.76
C GLY A 89 -12.68 -9.16 1.99
N THR A 90 -11.49 -9.30 2.59
CA THR A 90 -11.26 -9.96 3.87
C THR A 90 -10.76 -8.95 4.89
N GLU A 91 -10.86 -9.27 6.18
CA GLU A 91 -10.22 -8.44 7.20
C GLU A 91 -8.70 -8.64 7.21
N ILE A 92 -7.98 -7.61 7.61
CA ILE A 92 -6.54 -7.67 7.81
C ILE A 92 -6.21 -8.36 9.16
N PRO A 93 -4.98 -8.91 9.35
CA PRO A 93 -4.61 -9.55 10.60
C PRO A 93 -4.79 -8.61 11.80
N ALA A 94 -5.53 -9.08 12.81
CA ALA A 94 -5.89 -8.28 13.98
C ALA A 94 -4.67 -7.72 14.74
N LYS A 95 -3.55 -8.44 14.75
CA LYS A 95 -2.31 -8.02 15.42
C LYS A 95 -1.66 -6.76 14.83
N ILE A 96 -2.02 -6.39 13.58
CA ILE A 96 -1.53 -5.18 12.93
C ILE A 96 -2.29 -3.95 13.42
N ILE A 97 -3.54 -4.14 13.85
CA ILE A 97 -4.45 -3.06 14.24
C ILE A 97 -4.16 -2.66 15.68
N PRO A 98 -3.86 -1.36 15.97
CA PRO A 98 -3.76 -0.88 17.35
C PRO A 98 -5.02 -1.19 18.15
N ASN A 99 -4.85 -1.60 19.43
CA ASN A 99 -5.96 -2.03 20.28
C ASN A 99 -7.08 -1.01 20.39
N GLY A 100 -6.75 0.29 20.51
CA GLY A 100 -7.76 1.35 20.60
C GLY A 100 -8.65 1.44 19.36
N ILE A 101 -8.06 1.24 18.18
CA ILE A 101 -8.80 1.22 16.89
C ILE A 101 -9.68 -0.03 16.84
N ALA A 102 -9.14 -1.20 17.14
CA ALA A 102 -9.89 -2.46 17.14
C ALA A 102 -11.09 -2.40 18.09
N GLN A 103 -10.91 -1.86 19.28
CA GLN A 103 -11.97 -1.66 20.26
C GLN A 103 -13.06 -0.70 19.75
N TYR A 104 -12.69 0.45 19.22
CA TYR A 104 -13.63 1.41 18.69
C TYR A 104 -14.47 0.82 17.56
N VAL A 105 -13.84 0.17 16.60
CA VAL A 105 -14.53 -0.44 15.46
C VAL A 105 -15.48 -1.56 15.93
N SER A 106 -15.05 -2.44 16.83
CA SER A 106 -15.90 -3.51 17.34
C SER A 106 -17.14 -3.01 18.09
N GLN A 107 -17.01 -1.88 18.80
CA GLN A 107 -18.12 -1.29 19.57
C GLN A 107 -19.09 -0.48 18.73
N ASN A 108 -18.59 0.25 17.71
CA ASN A 108 -19.40 1.20 16.95
C ASN A 108 -19.77 0.72 15.53
N TYR A 109 -19.01 -0.24 15.00
CA TYR A 109 -19.16 -0.76 13.63
C TYR A 109 -19.15 -2.30 13.61
N ASN A 110 -19.88 -2.90 14.54
CA ASN A 110 -19.98 -4.36 14.62
C ASN A 110 -20.47 -4.96 13.29
N GLY A 111 -19.75 -5.99 12.80
CA GLY A 111 -20.02 -6.61 11.49
C GLY A 111 -19.38 -5.91 10.29
N HIS A 112 -18.60 -4.84 10.51
CA HIS A 112 -17.85 -4.13 9.48
C HIS A 112 -16.35 -4.18 9.80
N PRO A 113 -15.65 -5.29 9.52
CA PRO A 113 -14.24 -5.42 9.84
C PRO A 113 -13.37 -4.48 9.01
N ILE A 114 -12.16 -4.21 9.51
CA ILE A 114 -11.19 -3.36 8.84
C ILE A 114 -10.57 -4.12 7.67
N LYS A 115 -10.69 -3.57 6.46
CA LYS A 115 -10.06 -4.09 5.24
C LYS A 115 -8.79 -3.34 4.84
N LYS A 116 -8.58 -2.13 5.37
CA LYS A 116 -7.40 -1.31 5.10
C LYS A 116 -7.03 -0.50 6.34
N ILE A 117 -5.74 -0.39 6.60
CA ILE A 117 -5.17 0.54 7.58
C ILE A 117 -3.95 1.22 6.99
N SER A 118 -3.89 2.54 7.10
CA SER A 118 -2.78 3.36 6.62
C SER A 118 -2.22 4.22 7.75
N LYS A 119 -0.91 4.34 7.81
CA LYS A 119 -0.23 5.31 8.68
C LYS A 119 -0.25 6.68 8.04
N LYS A 120 -0.70 7.68 8.80
CA LYS A 120 -0.72 9.08 8.41
C LYS A 120 0.10 9.91 9.40
N ARG A 121 0.40 11.16 9.05
CA ARG A 121 1.12 12.07 9.96
C ARG A 121 0.40 12.27 11.30
N TYR A 122 -0.94 12.33 11.28
CA TYR A 122 -1.77 12.51 12.48
C TYR A 122 -2.05 11.21 13.26
N GLY A 123 -1.83 10.06 12.66
CA GLY A 123 -2.11 8.76 13.27
C GLY A 123 -2.45 7.70 12.23
N TYR A 124 -3.72 7.28 12.17
CA TYR A 124 -4.16 6.19 11.30
C TYR A 124 -5.46 6.55 10.57
N GLU A 125 -5.59 6.04 9.37
CA GLU A 125 -6.83 5.98 8.60
C GLU A 125 -7.19 4.51 8.41
N VAL A 126 -8.42 4.13 8.68
CA VAL A 126 -8.91 2.77 8.44
C VAL A 126 -10.13 2.81 7.54
N GLU A 127 -10.20 1.87 6.60
CA GLU A 127 -11.36 1.64 5.76
C GLU A 127 -12.04 0.35 6.19
N LEU A 128 -13.34 0.42 6.45
CA LEU A 128 -14.15 -0.72 6.81
C LEU A 128 -14.71 -1.44 5.58
N ILE A 129 -15.00 -2.72 5.71
CA ILE A 129 -15.81 -3.43 4.72
C ILE A 129 -17.21 -2.78 4.74
N GLY A 130 -17.61 -2.23 3.60
CA GLY A 130 -18.82 -1.39 3.46
C GLY A 130 -18.52 0.06 3.05
N GLY A 131 -17.23 0.47 3.09
CA GLY A 131 -16.77 1.72 2.50
C GLY A 131 -16.75 2.94 3.45
N THR A 132 -16.83 2.72 4.76
CA THR A 132 -16.67 3.81 5.74
C THR A 132 -15.19 4.00 6.07
N ASP A 133 -14.70 5.22 5.96
CA ASP A 133 -13.35 5.63 6.34
C ASP A 133 -13.34 6.34 7.69
N LEU A 134 -12.44 5.95 8.57
CA LEU A 134 -12.32 6.47 9.94
C LEU A 134 -10.89 6.94 10.20
N GLU A 135 -10.75 8.11 10.79
CA GLU A 135 -9.46 8.63 11.22
C GLU A 135 -9.24 8.47 12.73
N PHE A 136 -8.01 8.13 13.10
CA PHE A 136 -7.58 7.94 14.48
C PHE A 136 -6.26 8.66 14.74
N SER A 137 -6.07 9.13 15.96
CA SER A 137 -4.80 9.66 16.42
C SER A 137 -3.71 8.58 16.50
N GLN A 138 -2.46 8.97 16.70
CA GLN A 138 -1.33 8.05 16.92
C GLN A 138 -1.56 7.09 18.10
N ASN A 139 -2.33 7.50 19.10
CA ASN A 139 -2.68 6.69 20.27
C ASN A 139 -3.93 5.81 20.05
N GLY A 140 -4.46 5.76 18.82
CA GLY A 140 -5.64 4.96 18.49
C GLY A 140 -6.97 5.56 18.96
N LYS A 141 -7.02 6.86 19.30
CA LYS A 141 -8.25 7.55 19.65
C LYS A 141 -8.98 8.01 18.39
N PHE A 142 -10.27 7.72 18.29
CA PHE A 142 -11.11 8.18 17.18
C PHE A 142 -11.11 9.71 17.05
N LEU A 143 -10.97 10.20 15.84
CA LEU A 143 -10.97 11.63 15.49
C LEU A 143 -12.24 11.99 14.72
N ARG A 144 -12.50 11.36 13.59
CA ARG A 144 -13.65 11.65 12.74
C ARG A 144 -13.90 10.53 11.72
N ILE A 145 -15.07 10.62 11.08
CA ILE A 145 -15.35 9.90 9.83
C ILE A 145 -14.79 10.77 8.70
N ASP A 146 -14.08 10.13 7.76
CA ASP A 146 -13.60 10.78 6.54
C ASP A 146 -14.59 10.43 5.42
N ASP A 147 -15.35 11.43 4.93
CA ASP A 147 -16.36 11.31 3.87
C ASP A 147 -15.78 11.75 2.51
#